data_0e0a729021e0e0adbbb6ee8b793dadb0
#
_entry.id   0e0a729021e0e0adbbb6ee8b793dadb0
#
_cell.length_a   1.000
_cell.length_b   1.000
_cell.length_c   1.000
_cell.angle_alpha   90.00
_cell.angle_beta   90.00
_cell.angle_gamma   90.00
#
_symmetry.space_group_name_H-M   'P 1'
#
loop_
_entity.id
_entity.type
_entity.pdbx_description
1 polymer ?
#
loop_
_entity_poly.entity_id
_entity_poly.type
_entity_poly.pdbx_seq_one_letter_code
_entity_poly.pdbx_strand_id
1 'polypeptide(L)'
;MQERQVTIGDVTYPLPKPFLVLATENPIDQEGTYSLPEAQMDRFMLKLVVNYPNREEELKILEANANVNVEHEVSPVVEAETIFRSRELMDEIYVDEKLKGYLVDVVLATREPASYGASELEAFIRFGASPRATISLALASKAVAFMQGRSFVTPQDIKDVGLDVLRHRVIVSYEAEAENISSDDVIRKIFETVPVP
;
A
#
# COMPACT_ATOMS: atom_id res chain seq x y z
N MET A 1 -0.75 -2.72 16.45
CA MET A 1 -0.02 -3.14 15.24
C MET A 1 1.44 -2.69 15.24
N GLN A 2 1.76 -1.40 15.20
CA GLN A 2 3.14 -0.90 15.15
C GLN A 2 3.98 -1.27 16.38
N GLU A 3 3.37 -1.35 17.55
CA GLU A 3 4.04 -1.63 18.83
C GLU A 3 4.40 -3.11 19.02
N ARG A 4 3.96 -3.99 18.11
CA ARG A 4 4.25 -5.44 18.13
C ARG A 4 4.01 -6.11 19.48
N GLN A 5 2.99 -5.65 20.19
CA GLN A 5 2.54 -6.15 21.49
C GLN A 5 1.02 -6.11 21.60
N VAL A 6 0.48 -6.95 22.45
CA VAL A 6 -0.94 -6.97 22.81
C VAL A 6 -1.07 -6.94 24.33
N THR A 7 -1.96 -6.09 24.82
CA THR A 7 -2.28 -6.01 26.25
C THR A 7 -3.61 -6.70 26.50
N ILE A 8 -3.63 -7.66 27.42
CA ILE A 8 -4.83 -8.40 27.83
C ILE A 8 -4.96 -8.20 29.35
N GLY A 9 -5.99 -7.46 29.76
CA GLY A 9 -6.10 -6.99 31.14
C GLY A 9 -4.93 -6.06 31.48
N ASP A 10 -4.16 -6.38 32.53
CA ASP A 10 -3.02 -5.59 32.98
C ASP A 10 -1.67 -6.13 32.49
N VAL A 11 -1.68 -7.17 31.62
CA VAL A 11 -0.45 -7.82 31.16
C VAL A 11 -0.24 -7.55 29.68
N THR A 12 0.98 -7.08 29.34
CA THR A 12 1.40 -6.83 27.95
C THR A 12 2.29 -7.97 27.47
N TYR A 13 1.90 -8.57 26.36
CA TYR A 13 2.61 -9.68 25.69
C TYR A 13 3.27 -9.19 24.41
N PRO A 14 4.58 -9.40 24.22
CA PRO A 14 5.23 -9.15 22.95
C PRO A 14 4.74 -10.16 21.90
N LEU A 15 4.53 -9.71 20.67
CA LEU A 15 4.16 -10.60 19.55
C LEU A 15 5.42 -11.24 18.94
N PRO A 16 5.34 -12.52 18.54
CA PRO A 16 6.46 -13.22 17.92
C PRO A 16 6.85 -12.55 16.59
N LYS A 17 8.10 -12.71 16.20
CA LYS A 17 8.62 -12.25 14.90
C LYS A 17 8.80 -13.44 13.95
N PRO A 18 8.54 -13.31 12.65
CA PRO A 18 7.94 -12.12 11.98
C PRO A 18 6.45 -11.99 12.31
N PHE A 19 5.96 -10.75 12.44
CA PHE A 19 4.55 -10.45 12.66
C PHE A 19 4.02 -9.64 11.48
N LEU A 20 2.91 -10.09 10.89
CA LEU A 20 2.22 -9.46 9.77
C LEU A 20 0.72 -9.38 10.07
N VAL A 21 0.12 -8.25 9.75
CA VAL A 21 -1.33 -8.06 9.83
C VAL A 21 -1.89 -7.96 8.42
N LEU A 22 -2.78 -8.89 8.09
CA LEU A 22 -3.57 -8.87 6.86
C LEU A 22 -5.03 -8.67 7.27
N ALA A 23 -5.72 -7.75 6.60
CA ALA A 23 -7.15 -7.52 6.74
C ALA A 23 -7.78 -7.50 5.36
N THR A 24 -8.96 -8.08 5.23
CA THR A 24 -9.74 -8.06 3.99
C THR A 24 -10.97 -7.19 4.19
N GLU A 25 -11.31 -6.38 3.19
CA GLU A 25 -12.55 -5.63 3.09
C GLU A 25 -13.33 -6.15 1.88
N ASN A 26 -14.60 -6.46 2.06
CA ASN A 26 -15.49 -6.77 0.94
C ASN A 26 -16.38 -5.54 0.67
N PRO A 27 -16.21 -4.82 -0.45
CA PRO A 27 -16.99 -3.63 -0.74
C PRO A 27 -18.48 -3.92 -1.00
N ILE A 28 -18.84 -5.19 -1.24
CA ILE A 28 -20.24 -5.61 -1.53
C ILE A 28 -21.04 -5.77 -0.24
N ASP A 29 -20.42 -6.20 0.86
CA ASP A 29 -21.06 -6.43 2.15
C ASP A 29 -21.08 -5.15 3.02
N GLN A 30 -21.82 -4.13 2.59
CA GLN A 30 -21.97 -2.89 3.39
C GLN A 30 -23.00 -3.04 4.53
N GLU A 31 -23.85 -4.06 4.52
CA GLU A 31 -24.81 -4.30 5.59
C GLU A 31 -24.16 -5.10 6.74
N GLY A 32 -23.78 -4.41 7.82
CA GLY A 32 -23.35 -5.04 9.08
C GLY A 32 -21.86 -5.00 9.38
N THR A 33 -21.01 -4.47 8.51
CA THR A 33 -19.58 -4.27 8.80
C THR A 33 -19.26 -2.79 8.94
N TYR A 34 -18.66 -2.40 10.08
CA TYR A 34 -18.09 -1.07 10.22
C TYR A 34 -16.77 -1.01 9.44
N SER A 35 -16.68 -0.09 8.47
CA SER A 35 -15.39 0.22 7.84
C SER A 35 -14.38 0.65 8.90
N LEU A 36 -13.12 0.25 8.74
CA LEU A 36 -12.06 0.71 9.63
C LEU A 36 -11.97 2.25 9.58
N PRO A 37 -11.89 2.92 10.75
CA PRO A 37 -11.65 4.36 10.77
C PRO A 37 -10.39 4.73 9.98
N GLU A 38 -10.40 5.86 9.28
CA GLU A 38 -9.29 6.35 8.44
C GLU A 38 -7.94 6.32 9.17
N ALA A 39 -7.92 6.72 10.45
CA ALA A 39 -6.72 6.71 11.29
C ALA A 39 -6.17 5.29 11.54
N GLN A 40 -6.99 4.26 11.44
CA GLN A 40 -6.57 2.86 11.54
C GLN A 40 -6.11 2.32 10.19
N MET A 41 -6.78 2.71 9.10
CA MET A 41 -6.36 2.35 7.74
C MET A 41 -4.97 2.92 7.39
N ASP A 42 -4.64 4.16 7.80
CA ASP A 42 -3.33 4.79 7.60
C ASP A 42 -2.16 3.99 8.22
N ARG A 43 -2.44 3.08 9.17
CA ARG A 43 -1.42 2.19 9.78
C ARG A 43 -1.06 0.99 8.94
N PHE A 44 -1.88 0.61 7.95
CA PHE A 44 -1.53 -0.42 6.98
C PHE A 44 -0.55 0.14 5.96
N MET A 45 0.46 -0.66 5.61
CA MET A 45 1.48 -0.23 4.65
C MET A 45 0.91 -0.10 3.24
N LEU A 46 0.11 -1.08 2.81
CA LEU A 46 -0.46 -1.20 1.48
C LEU A 46 -1.96 -1.50 1.56
N LYS A 47 -2.71 -1.01 0.58
CA LYS A 47 -4.07 -1.45 0.26
C LYS A 47 -4.05 -2.00 -1.17
N LEU A 48 -4.17 -3.32 -1.29
CA LEU A 48 -4.21 -4.00 -2.58
C LEU A 48 -5.65 -4.12 -3.06
N VAL A 49 -5.88 -3.88 -4.33
CA VAL A 49 -7.16 -4.12 -4.99
C VAL A 49 -7.09 -5.46 -5.71
N VAL A 50 -7.97 -6.38 -5.32
CA VAL A 50 -8.11 -7.69 -5.97
C VAL A 50 -9.35 -7.64 -6.86
N ASN A 51 -9.15 -7.69 -8.16
CA ASN A 51 -10.22 -7.73 -9.15
C ASN A 51 -10.72 -9.16 -9.35
N TYR A 52 -11.87 -9.29 -10.02
CA TYR A 52 -12.33 -10.59 -10.49
C TYR A 52 -11.31 -11.22 -11.44
N PRO A 53 -11.14 -12.54 -11.39
CA PRO A 53 -10.27 -13.25 -12.31
C PRO A 53 -10.76 -13.11 -13.76
N ASN A 54 -9.84 -13.14 -14.71
CA ASN A 54 -10.18 -13.22 -16.12
C ASN A 54 -10.68 -14.64 -16.50
N ARG A 55 -11.19 -14.82 -17.73
CA ARG A 55 -11.74 -16.10 -18.18
C ARG A 55 -10.77 -17.28 -18.06
N GLU A 56 -9.48 -17.06 -18.31
CA GLU A 56 -8.47 -18.13 -18.25
C GLU A 56 -8.16 -18.51 -16.79
N GLU A 57 -8.13 -17.52 -15.91
CA GLU A 57 -7.95 -17.71 -14.47
C GLU A 57 -9.17 -18.40 -13.86
N GLU A 58 -10.41 -18.01 -14.23
CA GLU A 58 -11.62 -18.70 -13.80
C GLU A 58 -11.63 -20.17 -14.22
N LEU A 59 -11.18 -20.48 -15.45
CA LEU A 59 -11.09 -21.86 -15.90
C LEU A 59 -10.11 -22.66 -15.04
N LYS A 60 -8.94 -22.12 -14.70
CA LYS A 60 -7.99 -22.74 -13.78
C LYS A 60 -8.57 -22.93 -12.38
N ILE A 61 -9.30 -21.96 -11.88
CA ILE A 61 -9.99 -22.05 -10.59
C ILE A 61 -11.03 -23.18 -10.61
N LEU A 62 -11.81 -23.27 -11.68
CA LEU A 62 -12.79 -24.33 -11.87
C LEU A 62 -12.12 -25.72 -11.88
N GLU A 63 -11.07 -25.87 -12.70
CA GLU A 63 -10.33 -27.14 -12.82
C GLU A 63 -9.69 -27.57 -11.49
N ALA A 64 -9.17 -26.61 -10.72
CA ALA A 64 -8.53 -26.87 -9.45
C ALA A 64 -9.52 -27.19 -8.31
N ASN A 65 -10.73 -26.62 -8.33
CA ASN A 65 -11.65 -26.64 -7.18
C ASN A 65 -12.99 -27.35 -7.43
N ALA A 66 -13.31 -27.76 -8.65
CA ALA A 66 -14.59 -28.38 -8.98
C ALA A 66 -14.66 -29.88 -8.58
N ASN A 67 -13.88 -30.32 -7.61
CA ASN A 67 -13.90 -31.69 -7.07
C ASN A 67 -14.40 -31.65 -5.63
N VAL A 68 -15.15 -32.69 -5.22
CA VAL A 68 -15.75 -32.77 -3.87
C VAL A 68 -14.71 -32.86 -2.75
N ASN A 69 -13.54 -33.44 -3.03
CA ASN A 69 -12.47 -33.65 -2.06
C ASN A 69 -11.20 -32.95 -2.57
N VAL A 70 -11.16 -31.61 -2.50
CA VAL A 70 -9.96 -30.83 -2.82
C VAL A 70 -9.21 -30.57 -1.53
N GLU A 71 -8.02 -31.14 -1.39
CA GLU A 71 -7.07 -30.80 -0.35
C GLU A 71 -5.93 -29.98 -0.99
N HIS A 72 -5.77 -28.75 -0.52
CA HIS A 72 -4.64 -27.91 -0.91
C HIS A 72 -3.51 -28.09 0.13
N GLU A 73 -2.50 -28.88 -0.20
CA GLU A 73 -1.32 -28.97 0.62
C GLU A 73 -0.44 -27.73 0.42
N VAL A 74 -0.16 -27.03 1.51
CA VAL A 74 0.75 -25.89 1.53
C VAL A 74 2.00 -26.27 2.33
N SER A 75 3.16 -26.16 1.71
CA SER A 75 4.45 -26.36 2.37
C SER A 75 5.21 -25.04 2.51
N PRO A 76 5.99 -24.86 3.59
CA PRO A 76 6.83 -23.68 3.74
C PRO A 76 7.91 -23.66 2.65
N VAL A 77 8.08 -22.51 1.99
CA VAL A 77 9.08 -22.32 0.92
C VAL A 77 10.31 -21.53 1.39
N VAL A 78 10.19 -20.84 2.53
CA VAL A 78 11.27 -20.08 3.15
C VAL A 78 11.19 -20.15 4.67
N GLU A 79 12.34 -20.10 5.31
CA GLU A 79 12.45 -20.00 6.76
C GLU A 79 12.36 -18.55 7.23
N ALA A 80 11.92 -18.32 8.49
CA ALA A 80 11.82 -16.99 9.08
C ALA A 80 13.15 -16.23 9.06
N GLU A 81 14.28 -16.94 9.23
CA GLU A 81 15.63 -16.37 9.17
C GLU A 81 15.93 -15.73 7.81
N THR A 82 15.49 -16.35 6.73
CA THR A 82 15.62 -15.79 5.37
C THR A 82 14.90 -14.43 5.26
N ILE A 83 13.72 -14.30 5.88
CA ILE A 83 12.97 -13.04 5.89
C ILE A 83 13.73 -11.97 6.69
N PHE A 84 14.33 -12.32 7.83
CA PHE A 84 15.10 -11.37 8.63
C PHE A 84 16.34 -10.89 7.87
N ARG A 85 17.08 -11.81 7.27
CA ARG A 85 18.26 -11.48 6.45
C ARG A 85 17.89 -10.60 5.24
N SER A 86 16.76 -10.89 4.59
CA SER A 86 16.27 -10.06 3.49
C SER A 86 15.97 -8.62 3.94
N ARG A 87 15.41 -8.44 5.15
CA ARG A 87 15.16 -7.10 5.72
C ARG A 87 16.44 -6.34 5.99
N GLU A 88 17.47 -7.00 6.49
CA GLU A 88 18.79 -6.38 6.70
C GLU A 88 19.39 -5.89 5.36
N LEU A 89 19.33 -6.74 4.32
CA LEU A 89 19.78 -6.37 2.98
C LEU A 89 18.94 -5.22 2.36
N MET A 90 17.63 -5.17 2.63
CA MET A 90 16.79 -4.07 2.19
C MET A 90 17.17 -2.73 2.84
N ASP A 91 17.68 -2.73 4.07
CA ASP A 91 18.13 -1.50 4.73
C ASP A 91 19.35 -0.91 4.04
N GLU A 92 20.20 -1.74 3.39
CA GLU A 92 21.36 -1.32 2.61
C GLU A 92 21.01 -0.74 1.23
N ILE A 93 19.77 -0.90 0.74
CA ILE A 93 19.31 -0.35 -0.54
C ILE A 93 19.39 1.17 -0.53
N TYR A 94 20.17 1.71 -1.45
CA TYR A 94 20.41 3.15 -1.56
C TYR A 94 19.19 3.90 -2.12
N VAL A 95 18.87 5.02 -1.50
CA VAL A 95 17.87 5.99 -1.99
C VAL A 95 18.58 7.33 -2.14
N ASP A 96 18.65 7.82 -3.35
CA ASP A 96 19.28 9.12 -3.66
C ASP A 96 18.55 10.27 -2.95
N GLU A 97 19.28 11.33 -2.56
CA GLU A 97 18.71 12.49 -1.87
C GLU A 97 17.63 13.19 -2.70
N LYS A 98 17.79 13.25 -4.03
CA LYS A 98 16.74 13.81 -4.90
C LYS A 98 15.49 12.95 -4.92
N LEU A 99 15.62 11.60 -4.85
CA LEU A 99 14.49 10.70 -4.74
C LEU A 99 13.81 10.81 -3.38
N LYS A 100 14.54 11.06 -2.29
CA LYS A 100 13.93 11.36 -0.99
C LYS A 100 13.12 12.66 -1.06
N GLY A 101 13.63 13.69 -1.75
CA GLY A 101 12.88 14.91 -2.04
C GLY A 101 11.60 14.60 -2.82
N TYR A 102 11.70 13.84 -3.90
CA TYR A 102 10.54 13.45 -4.71
C TYR A 102 9.47 12.67 -3.92
N LEU A 103 9.86 11.74 -3.05
CA LEU A 103 8.94 11.02 -2.15
C LEU A 103 8.15 12.00 -1.25
N VAL A 104 8.84 13.00 -0.71
CA VAL A 104 8.23 14.03 0.13
C VAL A 104 7.30 14.91 -0.70
N ASP A 105 7.73 15.36 -1.88
CA ASP A 105 6.97 16.21 -2.78
C ASP A 105 5.67 15.53 -3.25
N VAL A 106 5.71 14.25 -3.61
CA VAL A 106 4.53 13.46 -3.96
C VAL A 106 3.51 13.45 -2.80
N VAL A 107 3.97 13.23 -1.57
CA VAL A 107 3.07 13.21 -0.41
C VAL A 107 2.55 14.62 -0.06
N LEU A 108 3.38 15.66 -0.16
CA LEU A 108 2.96 17.04 0.06
C LEU A 108 1.97 17.48 -1.02
N ALA A 109 2.14 17.09 -2.28
CA ALA A 109 1.20 17.36 -3.36
C ALA A 109 -0.21 16.81 -3.08
N THR A 110 -0.35 15.76 -2.26
CA THR A 110 -1.68 15.30 -1.81
C THR A 110 -2.34 16.24 -0.81
N ARG A 111 -1.58 17.14 -0.16
CA ARG A 111 -2.08 18.09 0.87
C ARG A 111 -2.24 19.51 0.31
N GLU A 112 -1.33 19.88 -0.56
CA GLU A 112 -1.21 21.23 -1.13
C GLU A 112 -1.01 21.13 -2.65
N PRO A 113 -1.98 20.56 -3.39
CA PRO A 113 -1.81 20.27 -4.81
C PRO A 113 -1.49 21.52 -5.65
N ALA A 114 -2.05 22.67 -5.30
CA ALA A 114 -1.77 23.93 -6.00
C ALA A 114 -0.29 24.33 -5.93
N SER A 115 0.39 24.05 -4.82
CA SER A 115 1.83 24.34 -4.64
C SER A 115 2.73 23.49 -5.53
N TYR A 116 2.21 22.36 -6.05
CA TYR A 116 2.91 21.40 -6.89
C TYR A 116 2.39 21.36 -8.34
N GLY A 117 1.64 22.38 -8.76
CA GLY A 117 1.16 22.52 -10.14
C GLY A 117 -0.09 21.70 -10.48
N ALA A 118 -0.77 21.14 -9.48
CA ALA A 118 -1.98 20.33 -9.61
C ALA A 118 -3.20 21.03 -8.97
N SER A 119 -3.36 22.34 -9.20
CA SER A 119 -4.42 23.16 -8.59
C SER A 119 -5.83 22.64 -8.89
N GLU A 120 -6.04 21.97 -10.02
CA GLU A 120 -7.30 21.33 -10.38
C GLU A 120 -7.72 20.22 -9.40
N LEU A 121 -6.78 19.65 -8.67
CA LEU A 121 -7.06 18.60 -7.69
C LEU A 121 -7.51 19.14 -6.32
N GLU A 122 -7.38 20.43 -6.07
CA GLU A 122 -7.69 21.04 -4.77
C GLU A 122 -9.14 20.81 -4.35
N ALA A 123 -10.09 20.89 -5.29
CA ALA A 123 -11.49 20.61 -5.05
C ALA A 123 -11.78 19.10 -4.82
N PHE A 124 -10.93 18.23 -5.31
CA PHE A 124 -11.16 16.76 -5.28
C PHE A 124 -10.52 16.06 -4.09
N ILE A 125 -9.65 16.71 -3.34
CA ILE A 125 -8.99 16.13 -2.17
C ILE A 125 -9.58 16.70 -0.89
N ARG A 126 -10.22 15.84 -0.09
CA ARG A 126 -10.70 16.21 1.25
C ARG A 126 -9.59 16.13 2.29
N PHE A 127 -8.83 15.03 2.27
CA PHE A 127 -7.66 14.83 3.15
C PHE A 127 -6.53 14.20 2.37
N GLY A 128 -5.35 14.82 2.45
CA GLY A 128 -4.11 14.29 1.89
C GLY A 128 -3.43 13.29 2.83
N ALA A 129 -2.43 12.59 2.31
CA ALA A 129 -1.73 11.53 3.00
C ALA A 129 -0.86 12.02 4.17
N SER A 130 -0.74 11.24 5.22
CA SER A 130 0.08 11.53 6.40
C SER A 130 1.59 11.30 6.14
N PRO A 131 2.51 11.74 7.04
CA PRO A 131 3.94 11.43 6.91
C PRO A 131 4.25 9.92 6.90
N ARG A 132 3.33 9.06 7.38
CA ARG A 132 3.45 7.60 7.24
C ARG A 132 3.48 7.16 5.79
N ALA A 133 2.82 7.89 4.89
CA ALA A 133 2.85 7.61 3.47
C ALA A 133 4.27 7.72 2.90
N THR A 134 5.01 8.77 3.26
CA THR A 134 6.40 8.96 2.81
C THR A 134 7.29 7.79 3.26
N ILE A 135 7.15 7.36 4.52
CA ILE A 135 7.89 6.21 5.06
C ILE A 135 7.49 4.92 4.33
N SER A 136 6.19 4.70 4.13
CA SER A 136 5.68 3.51 3.45
C SER A 136 6.11 3.45 1.98
N LEU A 137 6.09 4.58 1.26
CA LEU A 137 6.60 4.67 -0.11
C LEU A 137 8.09 4.33 -0.18
N ALA A 138 8.91 4.88 0.72
CA ALA A 138 10.34 4.61 0.75
C ALA A 138 10.63 3.12 1.01
N LEU A 139 9.95 2.51 2.00
CA LEU A 139 10.13 1.10 2.33
C LEU A 139 9.63 0.17 1.23
N ALA A 140 8.46 0.46 0.65
CA ALA A 140 7.90 -0.35 -0.44
C ALA A 140 8.77 -0.26 -1.71
N SER A 141 9.29 0.93 -2.05
CA SER A 141 10.20 1.10 -3.19
C SER A 141 11.53 0.36 -3.00
N LYS A 142 12.09 0.36 -1.79
CA LYS A 142 13.25 -0.48 -1.45
C LYS A 142 12.96 -1.96 -1.64
N ALA A 143 11.78 -2.43 -1.22
CA ALA A 143 11.36 -3.82 -1.40
C ALA A 143 11.26 -4.20 -2.89
N VAL A 144 10.72 -3.32 -3.74
CA VAL A 144 10.67 -3.53 -5.19
C VAL A 144 12.09 -3.61 -5.78
N ALA A 145 12.96 -2.67 -5.43
CA ALA A 145 14.36 -2.68 -5.89
C ALA A 145 15.07 -3.98 -5.47
N PHE A 146 14.89 -4.42 -4.22
CA PHE A 146 15.43 -5.68 -3.69
C PHE A 146 14.93 -6.89 -4.48
N MET A 147 13.61 -7.01 -4.70
CA MET A 147 13.02 -8.12 -5.46
C MET A 147 13.48 -8.17 -6.91
N GLN A 148 13.87 -7.02 -7.47
CA GLN A 148 14.44 -6.91 -8.81
C GLN A 148 15.98 -7.09 -8.83
N GLY A 149 16.60 -7.40 -7.69
CA GLY A 149 18.05 -7.62 -7.57
C GLY A 149 18.90 -6.33 -7.70
N ARG A 150 18.30 -5.17 -7.45
CA ARG A 150 18.99 -3.87 -7.51
C ARG A 150 19.35 -3.37 -6.11
N SER A 151 20.49 -2.70 -6.01
CA SER A 151 20.98 -2.06 -4.77
C SER A 151 20.57 -0.59 -4.61
N PHE A 152 19.72 -0.07 -5.50
CA PHE A 152 19.23 1.31 -5.47
C PHE A 152 17.79 1.40 -5.97
N VAL A 153 17.08 2.40 -5.46
CA VAL A 153 15.70 2.74 -5.85
C VAL A 153 15.71 3.64 -7.09
N THR A 154 14.76 3.43 -7.98
CA THR A 154 14.48 4.29 -9.13
C THR A 154 13.14 5.02 -8.95
N PRO A 155 12.88 6.12 -9.69
CA PRO A 155 11.56 6.76 -9.68
C PRO A 155 10.42 5.82 -10.06
N GLN A 156 10.69 4.84 -10.93
CA GLN A 156 9.67 3.88 -11.36
C GLN A 156 9.23 2.98 -10.20
N ASP A 157 10.13 2.57 -9.32
CA ASP A 157 9.77 1.77 -8.13
C ASP A 157 8.79 2.50 -7.22
N ILE A 158 8.95 3.83 -7.11
CA ILE A 158 8.04 4.68 -6.33
C ILE A 158 6.65 4.73 -6.99
N LYS A 159 6.60 4.86 -8.33
CA LYS A 159 5.35 4.88 -9.09
C LYS A 159 4.64 3.54 -9.05
N ASP A 160 5.38 2.43 -9.14
CA ASP A 160 4.83 1.07 -9.14
C ASP A 160 4.07 0.74 -7.85
N VAL A 161 4.56 1.21 -6.70
CA VAL A 161 3.91 1.01 -5.40
C VAL A 161 2.99 2.16 -4.99
N GLY A 162 3.02 3.25 -5.73
CA GLY A 162 2.39 4.51 -5.35
C GLY A 162 0.89 4.41 -5.09
N LEU A 163 0.15 3.74 -5.98
CA LEU A 163 -1.28 3.52 -5.80
C LEU A 163 -1.58 2.68 -4.57
N ASP A 164 -0.87 1.59 -4.37
CA ASP A 164 -1.12 0.67 -3.26
C ASP A 164 -0.80 1.30 -1.89
N VAL A 165 0.18 2.21 -1.85
CA VAL A 165 0.54 2.94 -0.64
C VAL A 165 -0.41 4.11 -0.37
N LEU A 166 -0.90 4.82 -1.40
CA LEU A 166 -1.58 6.11 -1.22
C LEU A 166 -3.11 6.00 -1.27
N ARG A 167 -3.71 5.00 -1.96
CA ARG A 167 -5.16 4.96 -2.22
C ARG A 167 -6.05 4.95 -0.97
N HIS A 168 -5.55 4.45 0.14
CA HIS A 168 -6.28 4.44 1.42
C HIS A 168 -5.89 5.60 2.34
N ARG A 169 -5.05 6.51 1.88
CA ARG A 169 -4.54 7.67 2.61
C ARG A 169 -4.96 9.01 2.00
N VAL A 170 -5.32 9.00 0.72
CA VAL A 170 -5.87 10.15 0.01
C VAL A 170 -7.37 9.99 -0.03
N ILE A 171 -8.07 10.82 0.74
CA ILE A 171 -9.54 10.80 0.83
C ILE A 171 -10.08 11.86 -0.13
N VAL A 172 -10.91 11.42 -1.05
CA VAL A 172 -11.54 12.31 -2.02
C VAL A 172 -12.71 13.08 -1.42
N SER A 173 -13.06 14.20 -2.04
CA SER A 173 -14.21 15.03 -1.65
C SER A 173 -15.52 14.49 -2.23
N TYR A 174 -16.66 15.01 -1.78
CA TYR A 174 -17.96 14.69 -2.36
C TYR A 174 -18.08 15.17 -3.82
N GLU A 175 -17.40 16.24 -4.18
CA GLU A 175 -17.33 16.74 -5.55
C GLU A 175 -16.64 15.73 -6.47
N ALA A 176 -15.53 15.14 -6.01
CA ALA A 176 -14.85 14.07 -6.75
C ALA A 176 -15.74 12.83 -6.92
N GLU A 177 -16.45 12.43 -5.86
CA GLU A 177 -17.39 11.30 -5.93
C GLU A 177 -18.53 11.57 -6.94
N ALA A 178 -19.07 12.79 -6.97
CA ALA A 178 -20.11 13.21 -7.91
C ALA A 178 -19.63 13.17 -9.37
N GLU A 179 -18.35 13.43 -9.61
CA GLU A 179 -17.70 13.37 -10.92
C GLU A 179 -17.11 11.98 -11.24
N ASN A 180 -17.28 10.99 -10.35
CA ASN A 180 -16.70 9.64 -10.46
C ASN A 180 -15.15 9.64 -10.50
N ILE A 181 -14.53 10.60 -9.85
CA ILE A 181 -13.07 10.68 -9.70
C ILE A 181 -12.66 9.89 -8.45
N SER A 182 -11.87 8.85 -8.67
CA SER A 182 -11.36 8.00 -7.60
C SER A 182 -10.07 8.54 -6.95
N SER A 183 -9.72 8.04 -5.77
CA SER A 183 -8.41 8.31 -5.17
C SER A 183 -7.26 7.89 -6.08
N ASP A 184 -7.42 6.79 -6.83
CA ASP A 184 -6.42 6.32 -7.78
C ASP A 184 -6.21 7.32 -8.93
N ASP A 185 -7.28 7.98 -9.42
CA ASP A 185 -7.17 9.00 -10.47
C ASP A 185 -6.45 10.24 -9.98
N VAL A 186 -6.78 10.68 -8.77
CA VAL A 186 -6.08 11.80 -8.10
C VAL A 186 -4.59 11.48 -7.95
N ILE A 187 -4.24 10.28 -7.46
CA ILE A 187 -2.85 9.89 -7.24
C ILE A 187 -2.08 9.79 -8.57
N ARG A 188 -2.68 9.21 -9.62
CA ARG A 188 -2.07 9.18 -10.96
C ARG A 188 -1.75 10.59 -11.45
N LYS A 189 -2.69 11.51 -11.29
CA LYS A 189 -2.49 12.91 -11.69
C LYS A 189 -1.34 13.58 -10.92
N ILE A 190 -1.21 13.32 -9.62
CA ILE A 190 -0.08 13.79 -8.80
C ILE A 190 1.24 13.25 -9.35
N PHE A 191 1.34 11.94 -9.66
CA PHE A 191 2.54 11.36 -10.23
C PHE A 191 2.89 11.85 -11.64
N GLU A 192 1.91 12.36 -12.39
CA GLU A 192 2.13 13.01 -13.69
C GLU A 192 2.64 14.44 -13.53
N THR A 193 2.18 15.15 -12.49
CA THR A 193 2.44 16.57 -12.29
C THR A 193 3.74 16.84 -11.52
N VAL A 194 4.00 16.05 -10.47
CA VAL A 194 5.23 16.23 -9.66
C VAL A 194 6.46 15.82 -10.49
N PRO A 195 7.43 16.73 -10.69
CA PRO A 195 8.57 16.46 -11.54
C PRO A 195 9.46 15.36 -10.96
N VAL A 196 9.84 14.43 -11.82
CA VAL A 196 10.81 13.38 -11.49
C VAL A 196 12.21 13.96 -11.52
N PRO A 197 13.08 13.74 -10.52
CA PRO A 197 14.44 14.28 -10.46
C PRO A 197 15.39 13.68 -11.50
#